data_9bc081bad3bfbe370a9dee2dd4019c45
#
_entry.id   9bc081bad3bfbe370a9dee2dd4019c45
#
_cell.length_a   1.000
_cell.length_b   1.000
_cell.length_c   1.000
_cell.angle_alpha   90.00
_cell.angle_beta   90.00
_cell.angle_gamma   90.00
#
_symmetry.space_group_name_H-M   'P 1'
#
loop_
_entity.id
_entity.type
_entity.pdbx_description
1 polymer ?
#
loop_
_entity_poly.entity_id
_entity_poly.type
_entity_poly.pdbx_seq_one_letter_code
_entity_poly.pdbx_strand_id
1 'polypeptide(L)'
;VQTCALPISDLQISMTIAKKPDFARVLEIVGEIPFTVLTLAGCGMIIRFRNRNSMVKKQGALIGGGILFSLFAAMGGFMTWNYLSRNLGEISKIWILILGVIMAAVAIWITMQIPEKNRKKALRFAAVALVYFVLVLILMNCLKTVWGRMRFREMTDPFNEFTRWYQICGRGGFDDRYASFPSGHSMNSAGVILMILLPDFIPALKDKRKVLRVCTYVWCVVVGISRVFMGAHFASDVTVGILLSFALFDLTSTILYKRKGEKESAELD
;
A
#
# COMPACT_ATOMS: atom_id res chain seq x y z
N VAL A 1 -6.65 -5.59 -37.83
CA VAL A 1 -5.19 -5.43 -37.63
C VAL A 1 -4.84 -4.19 -36.77
N GLN A 2 -5.80 -3.35 -36.38
CA GLN A 2 -5.51 -2.06 -35.70
C GLN A 2 -5.79 -2.03 -34.16
N THR A 3 -6.07 -3.15 -33.51
CA THR A 3 -6.37 -3.18 -32.07
C THR A 3 -5.17 -3.50 -31.16
N CYS A 4 -3.94 -3.42 -31.69
CA CYS A 4 -2.73 -3.88 -31.01
C CYS A 4 -1.84 -2.77 -30.41
N ALA A 5 -2.24 -1.48 -30.44
CA ALA A 5 -1.33 -0.39 -30.08
C ALA A 5 -0.91 -0.39 -28.59
N LEU A 6 -1.82 -0.64 -27.65
CA LEU A 6 -1.52 -0.58 -26.20
C LEU A 6 -0.60 -1.69 -25.69
N PRO A 7 -0.77 -2.96 -26.09
CA PRO A 7 0.12 -4.04 -25.62
C PRO A 7 1.53 -3.97 -26.19
N ILE A 8 1.67 -3.53 -27.43
CA ILE A 8 2.99 -3.36 -28.08
C ILE A 8 3.74 -2.19 -27.45
N SER A 9 3.03 -1.11 -27.09
CA SER A 9 3.64 0.01 -26.38
C SER A 9 4.14 -0.37 -24.98
N ASP A 10 3.49 -1.29 -24.27
CA ASP A 10 3.93 -1.80 -22.97
C ASP A 10 5.34 -2.44 -23.05
N LEU A 11 5.55 -3.31 -24.04
CA LEU A 11 6.86 -3.93 -24.29
C LEU A 11 7.90 -2.89 -24.76
N GLN A 12 7.55 -2.03 -25.71
CA GLN A 12 8.44 -1.00 -26.24
C GLN A 12 8.88 0.00 -25.15
N ILE A 13 7.96 0.43 -24.28
CA ILE A 13 8.27 1.26 -23.13
C ILE A 13 9.30 0.56 -22.25
N SER A 14 9.06 -0.70 -21.88
CA SER A 14 9.97 -1.45 -21.02
C SER A 14 11.36 -1.63 -21.65
N MET A 15 11.42 -1.97 -22.93
CA MET A 15 12.68 -2.09 -23.68
C MET A 15 13.49 -0.79 -23.70
N THR A 16 12.79 0.36 -23.74
CA THR A 16 13.44 1.67 -23.83
C THR A 16 13.95 2.16 -22.47
N ILE A 17 13.16 1.97 -21.38
CA ILE A 17 13.42 2.65 -20.10
C ILE A 17 13.85 1.74 -18.96
N ALA A 18 13.80 0.41 -19.09
CA ALA A 18 14.17 -0.52 -18.02
C ALA A 18 15.70 -0.58 -17.80
N LYS A 19 16.28 0.47 -17.20
CA LYS A 19 17.73 0.66 -17.01
C LYS A 19 18.17 0.60 -15.54
N LYS A 20 17.26 0.32 -14.61
CA LYS A 20 17.49 0.22 -13.15
C LYS A 20 18.29 1.40 -12.55
N PRO A 21 17.91 2.65 -12.78
CA PRO A 21 18.61 3.82 -12.25
C PRO A 21 18.48 3.91 -10.72
N ASP A 22 19.41 4.61 -10.05
CA ASP A 22 19.48 4.67 -8.58
C ASP A 22 18.22 5.25 -7.92
N PHE A 23 17.59 6.26 -8.53
CA PHE A 23 16.32 6.77 -8.00
C PHE A 23 15.23 5.69 -7.93
N ALA A 24 15.19 4.78 -8.92
CA ALA A 24 14.19 3.71 -8.95
C ALA A 24 14.48 2.66 -7.86
N ARG A 25 15.76 2.41 -7.55
CA ARG A 25 16.17 1.54 -6.43
C ARG A 25 15.77 2.15 -5.08
N VAL A 26 15.97 3.46 -4.90
CA VAL A 26 15.52 4.16 -3.69
C VAL A 26 14.00 4.06 -3.53
N LEU A 27 13.23 4.29 -4.60
CA LEU A 27 11.78 4.18 -4.57
C LEU A 27 11.27 2.73 -4.38
N GLU A 28 12.05 1.74 -4.79
CA GLU A 28 11.78 0.34 -4.45
C GLU A 28 11.84 0.10 -2.94
N ILE A 29 12.80 0.72 -2.26
CA ILE A 29 12.99 0.57 -0.81
C ILE A 29 11.91 1.31 -0.03
N VAL A 30 11.63 2.59 -0.40
CA VAL A 30 10.78 3.46 0.41
C VAL A 30 9.31 3.51 -0.04
N GLY A 31 8.98 2.99 -1.22
CA GLY A 31 7.68 3.19 -1.86
C GLY A 31 6.46 2.71 -1.06
N GLU A 32 6.60 1.64 -0.28
CA GLU A 32 5.52 1.06 0.51
C GLU A 32 5.49 1.55 1.97
N ILE A 33 6.55 2.24 2.44
CA ILE A 33 6.67 2.71 3.82
C ILE A 33 5.48 3.57 4.26
N PRO A 34 5.02 4.58 3.48
CA PRO A 34 3.92 5.44 3.92
C PRO A 34 2.63 4.66 4.21
N PHE A 35 2.29 3.68 3.38
CA PHE A 35 1.10 2.85 3.59
C PHE A 35 1.22 1.99 4.85
N THR A 36 2.38 1.38 5.07
CA THR A 36 2.68 0.60 6.27
C THR A 36 2.54 1.46 7.54
N VAL A 37 3.12 2.67 7.54
CA VAL A 37 3.03 3.61 8.67
C VAL A 37 1.59 4.04 8.95
N LEU A 38 0.79 4.30 7.91
CA LEU A 38 -0.62 4.68 8.07
C LEU A 38 -1.46 3.52 8.63
N THR A 39 -1.17 2.29 8.22
CA THR A 39 -1.81 1.08 8.76
C THR A 39 -1.44 0.86 10.22
N LEU A 40 -0.15 1.02 10.57
CA LEU A 40 0.35 1.01 11.94
C LEU A 40 -0.32 2.08 12.81
N ALA A 41 -0.48 3.30 12.29
CA ALA A 41 -1.18 4.37 12.99
C ALA A 41 -2.64 3.98 13.26
N GLY A 42 -3.31 3.28 12.34
CA GLY A 42 -4.63 2.68 12.56
C GLY A 42 -4.67 1.72 13.76
N CYS A 43 -3.70 0.80 13.86
CA CYS A 43 -3.56 -0.08 15.03
C CYS A 43 -3.32 0.72 16.32
N GLY A 44 -2.45 1.73 16.27
CA GLY A 44 -2.20 2.64 17.39
C GLY A 44 -3.45 3.36 17.88
N MET A 45 -4.31 3.79 16.94
CA MET A 45 -5.60 4.43 17.27
C MET A 45 -6.55 3.48 17.97
N ILE A 46 -6.60 2.20 17.59
CA ILE A 46 -7.41 1.18 18.28
C ILE A 46 -6.93 1.02 19.74
N ILE A 47 -5.62 0.93 19.94
CA ILE A 47 -5.03 0.80 21.27
C ILE A 47 -5.32 2.04 22.12
N ARG A 48 -5.08 3.24 21.57
CA ARG A 48 -5.24 4.51 22.31
C ARG A 48 -6.69 4.80 22.65
N PHE A 49 -7.59 4.65 21.70
CA PHE A 49 -9.00 5.03 21.81
C PHE A 49 -9.91 3.84 22.21
N ARG A 50 -9.35 2.80 22.81
CA ARG A 50 -10.08 1.64 23.30
C ARG A 50 -11.22 2.01 24.24
N ASN A 51 -12.26 1.19 24.25
CA ASN A 51 -13.36 1.38 25.19
C ASN A 51 -12.89 1.05 26.61
N ARG A 52 -12.94 2.04 27.53
CA ARG A 52 -12.48 1.90 28.91
C ARG A 52 -13.59 1.42 29.85
N ASN A 53 -14.85 1.44 29.42
CA ASN A 53 -16.01 1.10 30.26
C ASN A 53 -16.26 -0.42 30.37
N SER A 54 -15.60 -1.24 29.57
CA SER A 54 -15.71 -2.68 29.59
C SER A 54 -14.31 -3.30 29.69
N MET A 55 -14.05 -4.09 30.71
CA MET A 55 -12.75 -4.77 30.91
C MET A 55 -12.42 -5.68 29.72
N VAL A 56 -13.39 -6.47 29.23
CA VAL A 56 -13.21 -7.39 28.09
C VAL A 56 -12.85 -6.60 26.82
N LYS A 57 -13.60 -5.53 26.50
CA LYS A 57 -13.31 -4.68 25.31
C LYS A 57 -11.99 -3.94 25.45
N LYS A 58 -11.62 -3.50 26.65
CA LYS A 58 -10.34 -2.85 26.94
C LYS A 58 -9.17 -3.80 26.73
N GLN A 59 -9.23 -5.01 27.28
CA GLN A 59 -8.19 -6.03 27.14
C GLN A 59 -8.09 -6.54 25.70
N GLY A 60 -9.23 -6.83 25.05
CA GLY A 60 -9.28 -7.25 23.67
C GLY A 60 -8.64 -6.23 22.71
N ALA A 61 -8.89 -4.94 22.88
CA ALA A 61 -8.27 -3.89 22.08
C ALA A 61 -6.77 -3.72 22.36
N LEU A 62 -6.33 -3.93 23.61
CA LEU A 62 -4.91 -3.87 23.96
C LEU A 62 -4.15 -5.06 23.38
N ILE A 63 -4.64 -6.26 23.59
CA ILE A 63 -3.99 -7.50 23.13
C ILE A 63 -4.07 -7.59 21.61
N GLY A 64 -5.26 -7.54 21.03
CA GLY A 64 -5.44 -7.66 19.58
C GLY A 64 -4.79 -6.51 18.80
N GLY A 65 -4.98 -5.28 19.27
CA GLY A 65 -4.32 -4.10 18.67
C GLY A 65 -2.80 -4.15 18.81
N GLY A 66 -2.29 -4.61 19.95
CA GLY A 66 -0.85 -4.78 20.20
C GLY A 66 -0.24 -5.86 19.29
N ILE A 67 -0.89 -7.01 19.16
CA ILE A 67 -0.47 -8.08 18.25
C ILE A 67 -0.43 -7.56 16.81
N LEU A 68 -1.50 -6.94 16.33
CA LEU A 68 -1.56 -6.39 14.98
C LEU A 68 -0.48 -5.33 14.76
N PHE A 69 -0.30 -4.41 15.71
CA PHE A 69 0.73 -3.38 15.65
C PHE A 69 2.13 -4.00 15.51
N SER A 70 2.44 -5.00 16.32
CA SER A 70 3.74 -5.69 16.28
C SER A 70 3.94 -6.46 14.97
N LEU A 71 2.92 -7.16 14.49
CA LEU A 71 2.96 -7.88 13.23
C LEU A 71 3.20 -6.92 12.03
N PHE A 72 2.48 -5.80 11.97
CA PHE A 72 2.67 -4.82 10.89
C PHE A 72 4.03 -4.12 10.97
N ALA A 73 4.55 -3.84 12.17
CA ALA A 73 5.89 -3.28 12.34
C ALA A 73 6.97 -4.27 11.88
N ALA A 74 6.86 -5.53 12.26
CA ALA A 74 7.78 -6.59 11.83
C ALA A 74 7.70 -6.81 10.31
N MET A 75 6.50 -6.86 9.75
CA MET A 75 6.28 -7.03 8.32
C MET A 75 6.85 -5.84 7.51
N GLY A 76 6.60 -4.61 7.94
CA GLY A 76 7.13 -3.41 7.30
C GLY A 76 8.67 -3.36 7.37
N GLY A 77 9.24 -3.68 8.52
CA GLY A 77 10.68 -3.80 8.70
C GLY A 77 11.28 -4.87 7.78
N PHE A 78 10.65 -6.05 7.71
CA PHE A 78 11.09 -7.16 6.85
C PHE A 78 11.01 -6.79 5.35
N MET A 79 9.91 -6.21 4.89
CA MET A 79 9.75 -5.82 3.49
C MET A 79 10.79 -4.78 3.09
N THR A 80 10.97 -3.73 3.90
CA THR A 80 11.96 -2.68 3.64
C THR A 80 13.38 -3.24 3.66
N TRP A 81 13.71 -4.11 4.63
CA TRP A 81 14.99 -4.81 4.69
C TRP A 81 15.24 -5.67 3.44
N ASN A 82 14.24 -6.41 2.98
CA ASN A 82 14.36 -7.26 1.80
C ASN A 82 14.67 -6.44 0.54
N TYR A 83 14.00 -5.29 0.35
CA TYR A 83 14.33 -4.39 -0.76
C TYR A 83 15.71 -3.75 -0.60
N LEU A 84 16.08 -3.39 0.61
CA LEU A 84 17.40 -2.81 0.91
C LEU A 84 18.52 -3.83 0.60
N SER A 85 18.37 -5.09 1.04
CA SER A 85 19.33 -6.17 0.77
C SER A 85 19.45 -6.49 -0.71
N ARG A 86 18.35 -6.46 -1.46
CA ARG A 86 18.38 -6.68 -2.92
C ARG A 86 19.14 -5.59 -3.67
N ASN A 87 19.14 -4.36 -3.16
CA ASN A 87 19.73 -3.21 -3.85
C ASN A 87 21.14 -2.87 -3.38
N LEU A 88 21.49 -3.16 -2.12
CA LEU A 88 22.79 -2.81 -1.52
C LEU A 88 23.68 -4.04 -1.21
N GLY A 89 23.17 -5.25 -1.40
CA GLY A 89 23.86 -6.48 -1.02
C GLY A 89 23.48 -6.96 0.38
N GLU A 90 24.22 -7.94 0.90
CA GLU A 90 23.94 -8.53 2.20
C GLU A 90 24.07 -7.52 3.33
N ILE A 91 22.98 -7.26 4.03
CA ILE A 91 22.91 -6.42 5.23
C ILE A 91 22.34 -7.22 6.41
N SER A 92 22.81 -6.87 7.61
CA SER A 92 22.41 -7.55 8.84
C SER A 92 20.89 -7.55 9.03
N LYS A 93 20.33 -8.68 9.45
CA LYS A 93 18.88 -8.82 9.77
C LYS A 93 18.44 -7.94 10.93
N ILE A 94 19.35 -7.39 11.72
CA ILE A 94 19.02 -6.41 12.78
C ILE A 94 18.25 -5.20 12.23
N TRP A 95 18.47 -4.85 10.96
CA TRP A 95 17.76 -3.77 10.29
C TRP A 95 16.26 -4.01 10.17
N ILE A 96 15.79 -5.26 10.20
CA ILE A 96 14.35 -5.58 10.26
C ILE A 96 13.73 -4.94 11.50
N LEU A 97 14.39 -5.14 12.65
CA LEU A 97 13.94 -4.58 13.92
C LEU A 97 14.05 -3.04 13.92
N ILE A 98 15.18 -2.50 13.51
CA ILE A 98 15.42 -1.04 13.50
C ILE A 98 14.38 -0.34 12.63
N LEU A 99 14.17 -0.81 11.39
CA LEU A 99 13.19 -0.22 10.46
C LEU A 99 11.75 -0.35 10.99
N GLY A 100 11.42 -1.52 11.55
CA GLY A 100 10.11 -1.74 12.19
C GLY A 100 9.86 -0.78 13.36
N VAL A 101 10.86 -0.58 14.23
CA VAL A 101 10.79 0.36 15.36
C VAL A 101 10.65 1.80 14.89
N ILE A 102 11.39 2.22 13.85
CA ILE A 102 11.27 3.57 13.28
C ILE A 102 9.85 3.80 12.75
N MET A 103 9.30 2.87 11.97
CA MET A 103 7.92 2.98 11.44
C MET A 103 6.89 3.01 12.59
N ALA A 104 7.08 2.19 13.62
CA ALA A 104 6.23 2.16 14.80
C ALA A 104 6.28 3.50 15.55
N ALA A 105 7.46 4.09 15.74
CA ALA A 105 7.61 5.39 16.38
C ALA A 105 6.88 6.51 15.62
N VAL A 106 7.00 6.54 14.28
CA VAL A 106 6.27 7.50 13.44
C VAL A 106 4.77 7.30 13.54
N ALA A 107 4.30 6.05 13.51
CA ALA A 107 2.87 5.73 13.65
C ALA A 107 2.30 6.14 15.02
N ILE A 108 3.06 5.93 16.08
CA ILE A 108 2.71 6.38 17.44
C ILE A 108 2.64 7.91 17.46
N TRP A 109 3.65 8.59 16.91
CA TRP A 109 3.66 10.05 16.84
C TRP A 109 2.43 10.60 16.11
N ILE A 110 2.05 10.04 14.94
CA ILE A 110 0.83 10.40 14.23
C ILE A 110 -0.40 10.21 15.14
N THR A 111 -0.48 9.08 15.83
CA THR A 111 -1.59 8.76 16.72
C THR A 111 -1.70 9.76 17.89
N MET A 112 -0.57 10.27 18.39
CA MET A 112 -0.53 11.25 19.47
C MET A 112 -1.04 12.65 19.06
N GLN A 113 -1.01 13.01 17.77
CA GLN A 113 -1.54 14.28 17.27
C GLN A 113 -3.08 14.37 17.31
N ILE A 114 -3.78 13.28 17.65
CA ILE A 114 -5.25 13.20 17.57
C ILE A 114 -5.86 13.56 18.91
N PRO A 115 -6.66 14.64 19.02
CA PRO A 115 -7.37 14.97 20.27
C PRO A 115 -8.49 13.96 20.58
N GLU A 116 -8.79 13.75 21.86
CA GLU A 116 -9.79 12.78 22.33
C GLU A 116 -11.19 13.03 21.72
N LYS A 117 -11.58 14.28 21.51
CA LYS A 117 -12.83 14.66 20.83
C LYS A 117 -12.99 14.05 19.43
N ASN A 118 -11.89 13.75 18.74
CA ASN A 118 -11.88 13.19 17.39
C ASN A 118 -11.82 11.64 17.39
N ARG A 119 -11.93 10.99 18.57
CA ARG A 119 -11.85 9.56 18.76
C ARG A 119 -12.67 8.74 17.76
N LYS A 120 -13.95 9.11 17.56
CA LYS A 120 -14.85 8.36 16.65
C LYS A 120 -14.31 8.36 15.21
N LYS A 121 -13.85 9.50 14.71
CA LYS A 121 -13.27 9.63 13.36
C LYS A 121 -11.96 8.84 13.23
N ALA A 122 -11.11 8.89 14.24
CA ALA A 122 -9.87 8.11 14.29
C ALA A 122 -10.12 6.60 14.26
N LEU A 123 -11.10 6.10 14.99
CA LEU A 123 -11.47 4.68 14.97
C LEU A 123 -12.08 4.25 13.63
N ARG A 124 -12.84 5.12 12.95
CA ARG A 124 -13.31 4.85 11.59
C ARG A 124 -12.15 4.78 10.61
N PHE A 125 -11.18 5.71 10.70
CA PHE A 125 -9.95 5.64 9.91
C PHE A 125 -9.21 4.32 10.14
N ALA A 126 -9.05 3.90 11.40
CA ALA A 126 -8.40 2.63 11.74
C ALA A 126 -9.10 1.43 11.08
N ALA A 127 -10.45 1.41 11.10
CA ALA A 127 -11.22 0.36 10.43
C ALA A 127 -11.00 0.38 8.90
N VAL A 128 -11.02 1.58 8.28
CA VAL A 128 -10.72 1.72 6.85
C VAL A 128 -9.31 1.20 6.54
N ALA A 129 -8.30 1.67 7.28
CA ALA A 129 -6.90 1.33 7.02
C ALA A 129 -6.65 -0.19 7.08
N LEU A 130 -7.20 -0.87 8.10
CA LEU A 130 -7.01 -2.31 8.28
C LEU A 130 -7.78 -3.13 7.24
N VAL A 131 -9.05 -2.82 7.00
CA VAL A 131 -9.86 -3.55 6.01
C VAL A 131 -9.31 -3.33 4.61
N TYR A 132 -8.97 -2.09 4.27
CA TYR A 132 -8.36 -1.75 2.98
C TYR A 132 -7.04 -2.49 2.78
N PHE A 133 -6.16 -2.52 3.78
CA PHE A 133 -4.90 -3.27 3.72
C PHE A 133 -5.13 -4.76 3.41
N VAL A 134 -6.05 -5.40 4.14
CA VAL A 134 -6.39 -6.82 3.93
C VAL A 134 -6.94 -7.05 2.52
N LEU A 135 -7.84 -6.19 2.05
CA LEU A 135 -8.41 -6.30 0.70
C LEU A 135 -7.36 -6.12 -0.40
N VAL A 136 -6.42 -5.17 -0.23
CA VAL A 136 -5.30 -4.99 -1.16
C VAL A 136 -4.45 -6.25 -1.22
N LEU A 137 -4.09 -6.84 -0.06
CA LEU A 137 -3.31 -8.08 -0.02
C LEU A 137 -4.02 -9.24 -0.70
N ILE A 138 -5.29 -9.47 -0.38
CA ILE A 138 -6.09 -10.57 -0.95
C ILE A 138 -6.20 -10.40 -2.46
N LEU A 139 -6.66 -9.24 -2.93
CA LEU A 139 -6.88 -9.00 -4.35
C LEU A 139 -5.58 -9.11 -5.15
N MET A 140 -4.50 -8.50 -4.65
CA MET A 140 -3.18 -8.55 -5.27
C MET A 140 -2.70 -9.99 -5.46
N ASN A 141 -2.74 -10.81 -4.39
CA ASN A 141 -2.24 -12.18 -4.46
C ASN A 141 -3.15 -13.08 -5.31
N CYS A 142 -4.46 -12.94 -5.21
CA CYS A 142 -5.40 -13.66 -6.07
C CYS A 142 -5.13 -13.38 -7.56
N LEU A 143 -4.98 -12.10 -7.93
CA LEU A 143 -4.71 -11.72 -9.31
C LEU A 143 -3.36 -12.23 -9.80
N LYS A 144 -2.30 -12.12 -9.00
CA LYS A 144 -0.97 -12.63 -9.37
C LYS A 144 -0.99 -14.13 -9.61
N THR A 145 -1.66 -14.88 -8.75
CA THR A 145 -1.76 -16.34 -8.87
C THR A 145 -2.49 -16.76 -10.16
N VAL A 146 -3.56 -16.02 -10.53
CA VAL A 146 -4.36 -16.33 -11.71
C VAL A 146 -3.70 -15.86 -13.00
N TRP A 147 -3.16 -14.63 -13.02
CA TRP A 147 -2.63 -14.04 -14.26
C TRP A 147 -1.36 -14.72 -14.74
N GLY A 148 -0.37 -14.90 -13.89
CA GLY A 148 0.89 -15.55 -14.24
C GLY A 148 1.68 -14.82 -15.33
N ARG A 149 1.66 -13.48 -15.36
CA ARG A 149 2.39 -12.66 -16.33
C ARG A 149 3.88 -12.58 -15.96
N MET A 150 4.77 -12.87 -16.93
CA MET A 150 6.20 -12.78 -16.72
C MET A 150 6.68 -11.33 -16.58
N ARG A 151 7.64 -11.08 -15.68
CA ARG A 151 8.28 -9.77 -15.52
C ARG A 151 9.25 -9.50 -16.66
N PHE A 152 9.32 -8.26 -17.15
CA PHE A 152 10.23 -7.87 -18.23
C PHE A 152 11.69 -8.24 -17.93
N ARG A 153 12.16 -7.98 -16.71
CA ARG A 153 13.55 -8.25 -16.30
C ARG A 153 13.93 -9.72 -16.23
N GLU A 154 12.96 -10.62 -16.26
CA GLU A 154 13.14 -12.09 -16.21
C GLU A 154 13.05 -12.72 -17.61
N MET A 155 12.70 -11.93 -18.64
CA MET A 155 12.60 -12.38 -20.03
C MET A 155 13.98 -12.52 -20.64
N THR A 156 14.21 -13.62 -21.34
CA THR A 156 15.39 -13.86 -22.18
C THR A 156 15.14 -13.53 -23.65
N ASP A 157 13.92 -13.78 -24.11
CA ASP A 157 13.42 -13.39 -25.43
C ASP A 157 12.11 -12.59 -25.28
N PRO A 158 12.20 -11.24 -25.12
CA PRO A 158 11.06 -10.41 -24.85
C PRO A 158 9.95 -10.48 -25.90
N PHE A 159 10.26 -10.75 -27.17
CA PHE A 159 9.25 -10.82 -28.24
C PHE A 159 8.41 -12.09 -28.18
N ASN A 160 8.99 -13.22 -27.78
CA ASN A 160 8.28 -14.49 -27.66
C ASN A 160 7.67 -14.72 -26.27
N GLU A 161 8.24 -14.13 -25.23
CA GLU A 161 7.79 -14.32 -23.85
C GLU A 161 6.80 -13.27 -23.36
N PHE A 162 6.67 -12.14 -24.08
CA PHE A 162 5.74 -11.08 -23.75
C PHE A 162 4.28 -11.53 -23.86
N THR A 163 3.50 -11.23 -22.82
CA THR A 163 2.05 -11.45 -22.79
C THR A 163 1.33 -10.13 -22.52
N ARG A 164 0.12 -9.99 -23.09
CA ARG A 164 -0.70 -8.80 -22.90
C ARG A 164 -1.27 -8.77 -21.49
N TRP A 165 -1.48 -7.58 -20.93
CA TRP A 165 -1.93 -7.42 -19.53
C TRP A 165 -3.28 -8.10 -19.24
N TYR A 166 -4.16 -8.21 -20.22
CA TYR A 166 -5.47 -8.87 -20.09
C TYR A 166 -5.43 -10.38 -20.37
N GLN A 167 -4.27 -10.92 -20.71
CA GLN A 167 -4.10 -12.33 -21.04
C GLN A 167 -3.75 -13.12 -19.78
N ILE A 168 -4.62 -14.05 -19.43
CA ILE A 168 -4.40 -14.96 -18.30
C ILE A 168 -3.54 -16.11 -18.81
N CYS A 169 -2.34 -16.27 -18.23
CA CYS A 169 -1.34 -17.25 -18.67
C CYS A 169 -1.38 -18.54 -17.85
N GLY A 170 -2.05 -18.52 -16.67
CA GLY A 170 -2.13 -19.68 -15.78
C GLY A 170 -0.78 -20.17 -15.21
N ARG A 171 0.29 -19.42 -15.44
CA ARG A 171 1.64 -19.73 -14.94
C ARG A 171 1.91 -19.11 -13.55
N GLY A 172 0.87 -18.59 -12.91
CA GLY A 172 0.94 -18.00 -11.59
C GLY A 172 1.37 -19.03 -10.52
N GLY A 173 1.20 -18.70 -9.29
CA GLY A 173 1.65 -19.50 -8.17
C GLY A 173 2.71 -18.74 -7.38
N PHE A 174 3.65 -19.45 -6.79
CA PHE A 174 4.68 -18.86 -5.92
C PHE A 174 5.96 -18.41 -6.65
N ASP A 175 6.03 -18.57 -7.98
CA ASP A 175 7.19 -18.14 -8.77
C ASP A 175 7.13 -16.63 -9.05
N ASP A 176 7.99 -15.86 -8.39
CA ASP A 176 8.06 -14.40 -8.50
C ASP A 176 8.33 -13.90 -9.94
N ARG A 177 8.93 -14.74 -10.81
CA ARG A 177 9.15 -14.41 -12.22
C ARG A 177 7.85 -14.14 -12.97
N TYR A 178 6.77 -14.84 -12.61
CA TYR A 178 5.45 -14.73 -13.21
C TYR A 178 4.48 -13.84 -12.42
N ALA A 179 4.97 -13.06 -11.47
CA ALA A 179 4.16 -12.20 -10.60
C ALA A 179 4.16 -10.72 -11.05
N SER A 180 4.15 -10.47 -12.40
CA SER A 180 4.17 -9.10 -12.92
C SER A 180 2.82 -8.38 -12.73
N PHE A 181 1.70 -9.04 -13.04
CA PHE A 181 0.38 -8.39 -13.02
C PHE A 181 -0.47 -8.83 -11.80
N PRO A 182 -1.13 -7.87 -11.13
CA PRO A 182 -0.85 -6.44 -11.14
C PRO A 182 0.42 -6.07 -10.36
N SER A 183 0.92 -4.84 -10.50
CA SER A 183 2.06 -4.37 -9.72
C SER A 183 1.71 -4.24 -8.25
N GLY A 184 2.21 -5.16 -7.43
CA GLY A 184 1.96 -5.15 -5.97
C GLY A 184 2.56 -3.94 -5.30
N HIS A 185 3.76 -3.53 -5.71
CA HIS A 185 4.42 -2.33 -5.19
C HIS A 185 3.61 -1.05 -5.47
N SER A 186 3.01 -0.97 -6.67
CA SER A 186 2.14 0.16 -7.04
C SER A 186 0.81 0.12 -6.28
N MET A 187 0.21 -1.06 -6.07
CA MET A 187 -0.99 -1.20 -5.24
C MET A 187 -0.74 -0.77 -3.79
N ASN A 188 0.36 -1.23 -3.19
CA ASN A 188 0.71 -0.88 -1.81
C ASN A 188 1.09 0.60 -1.68
N SER A 189 1.91 1.14 -2.59
CA SER A 189 2.28 2.55 -2.54
C SER A 189 1.07 3.48 -2.70
N ALA A 190 0.07 3.08 -3.49
CA ALA A 190 -1.18 3.83 -3.64
C ALA A 190 -2.01 3.88 -2.33
N GLY A 191 -1.72 3.01 -1.36
CA GLY A 191 -2.31 3.06 -0.02
C GLY A 191 -2.00 4.36 0.74
N VAL A 192 -1.04 5.15 0.29
CA VAL A 192 -0.81 6.52 0.78
C VAL A 192 -2.07 7.41 0.65
N ILE A 193 -3.07 7.03 -0.16
CA ILE A 193 -4.36 7.73 -0.29
C ILE A 193 -5.10 7.86 1.05
N LEU A 194 -4.83 7.01 2.02
CA LEU A 194 -5.35 7.13 3.39
C LEU A 194 -5.04 8.50 4.01
N MET A 195 -3.97 9.18 3.56
CA MET A 195 -3.60 10.52 4.06
C MET A 195 -4.70 11.56 3.85
N ILE A 196 -5.57 11.41 2.85
CA ILE A 196 -6.65 12.37 2.57
C ILE A 196 -7.75 12.39 3.65
N LEU A 197 -7.79 11.36 4.52
CA LEU A 197 -8.70 11.29 5.66
C LEU A 197 -8.14 11.94 6.93
N LEU A 198 -6.81 12.12 7.03
CA LEU A 198 -6.15 12.67 8.23
C LEU A 198 -6.66 14.06 8.63
N PRO A 199 -6.97 14.99 7.69
CA PRO A 199 -7.49 16.32 8.02
C PRO A 199 -8.81 16.31 8.81
N ASP A 200 -9.56 15.21 8.78
CA ASP A 200 -10.85 15.11 9.48
C ASP A 200 -10.70 14.98 11.00
N PHE A 201 -9.51 14.56 11.47
CA PHE A 201 -9.30 14.27 12.88
C PHE A 201 -7.92 14.72 13.43
N ILE A 202 -7.01 15.19 12.56
CA ILE A 202 -5.74 15.83 12.98
C ILE A 202 -5.84 17.32 12.72
N PRO A 203 -5.97 18.17 13.75
CA PRO A 203 -6.20 19.62 13.60
C PRO A 203 -5.12 20.32 12.77
N ALA A 204 -3.86 19.97 12.93
CA ALA A 204 -2.74 20.55 12.19
C ALA A 204 -2.83 20.33 10.66
N LEU A 205 -3.64 19.39 10.20
CA LEU A 205 -3.81 19.05 8.79
C LEU A 205 -5.15 19.57 8.20
N LYS A 206 -6.00 20.27 8.98
CA LYS A 206 -7.36 20.66 8.60
C LYS A 206 -7.45 21.27 7.20
N ASP A 207 -6.55 22.20 6.88
CA ASP A 207 -6.56 22.94 5.61
C ASP A 207 -5.62 22.35 4.55
N LYS A 208 -5.00 21.20 4.83
CA LYS A 208 -3.98 20.57 3.97
C LYS A 208 -4.53 19.49 3.03
N ARG A 209 -5.86 19.27 2.96
CA ARG A 209 -6.46 18.19 2.17
C ARG A 209 -6.07 18.21 0.69
N LYS A 210 -6.05 19.41 0.07
CA LYS A 210 -5.63 19.54 -1.35
C LYS A 210 -4.18 19.13 -1.54
N VAL A 211 -3.29 19.61 -0.66
CA VAL A 211 -1.86 19.28 -0.68
C VAL A 211 -1.65 17.77 -0.51
N LEU A 212 -2.29 17.15 0.49
CA LEU A 212 -2.19 15.71 0.72
C LEU A 212 -2.67 14.90 -0.47
N ARG A 213 -3.73 15.33 -1.15
CA ARG A 213 -4.22 14.69 -2.37
C ARG A 213 -3.20 14.76 -3.50
N VAL A 214 -2.63 15.95 -3.75
CA VAL A 214 -1.58 16.13 -4.76
C VAL A 214 -0.36 15.26 -4.44
N CYS A 215 0.11 15.30 -3.18
CA CYS A 215 1.22 14.45 -2.73
C CYS A 215 0.93 12.95 -2.96
N THR A 216 -0.30 12.49 -2.70
CA THR A 216 -0.72 11.11 -2.96
C THR A 216 -0.57 10.75 -4.44
N TYR A 217 -1.10 11.57 -5.33
CA TYR A 217 -1.03 11.27 -6.77
C TYR A 217 0.40 11.33 -7.30
N VAL A 218 1.17 12.33 -6.90
CA VAL A 218 2.60 12.44 -7.27
C VAL A 218 3.37 11.21 -6.76
N TRP A 219 3.14 10.79 -5.53
CA TRP A 219 3.76 9.59 -4.97
C TRP A 219 3.44 8.34 -5.79
N CYS A 220 2.16 8.11 -6.11
CA CYS A 220 1.74 6.97 -6.91
C CYS A 220 2.39 6.95 -8.29
N VAL A 221 2.45 8.12 -8.96
CA VAL A 221 3.08 8.25 -10.28
C VAL A 221 4.58 7.98 -10.20
N VAL A 222 5.28 8.60 -9.26
CA VAL A 222 6.73 8.49 -9.13
C VAL A 222 7.14 7.06 -8.75
N VAL A 223 6.45 6.44 -7.77
CA VAL A 223 6.71 5.03 -7.42
C VAL A 223 6.32 4.11 -8.57
N GLY A 224 5.18 4.34 -9.23
CA GLY A 224 4.74 3.55 -10.37
C GLY A 224 5.75 3.55 -11.52
N ILE A 225 6.22 4.73 -11.93
CA ILE A 225 7.25 4.88 -12.96
C ILE A 225 8.53 4.13 -12.57
N SER A 226 8.95 4.20 -11.29
CA SER A 226 10.13 3.49 -10.83
C SER A 226 10.05 1.98 -11.08
N ARG A 227 8.84 1.37 -11.00
CA ARG A 227 8.64 -0.06 -11.24
C ARG A 227 8.90 -0.46 -12.69
N VAL A 228 8.56 0.43 -13.63
CA VAL A 228 8.85 0.23 -15.05
C VAL A 228 10.36 0.37 -15.31
N PHE A 229 11.01 1.38 -14.74
CA PHE A 229 12.47 1.54 -14.82
C PHE A 229 13.24 0.35 -14.25
N MET A 230 12.72 -0.30 -13.19
CA MET A 230 13.31 -1.52 -12.63
C MET A 230 13.08 -2.77 -13.49
N GLY A 231 12.29 -2.67 -14.58
CA GLY A 231 11.87 -3.82 -15.38
C GLY A 231 11.06 -4.86 -14.59
N ALA A 232 10.56 -4.46 -13.43
CA ALA A 232 9.81 -5.34 -12.53
C ALA A 232 8.35 -5.51 -12.97
N HIS A 233 7.80 -4.48 -13.62
CA HIS A 233 6.41 -4.40 -14.05
C HIS A 233 6.32 -3.60 -15.35
N PHE A 234 5.31 -3.89 -16.15
CA PHE A 234 4.94 -3.07 -17.30
C PHE A 234 4.10 -1.86 -16.88
N ALA A 235 3.99 -0.86 -17.75
CA ALA A 235 3.18 0.33 -17.48
C ALA A 235 1.71 0.00 -17.20
N SER A 236 1.13 -0.97 -17.90
CA SER A 236 -0.22 -1.46 -17.66
C SER A 236 -0.37 -2.11 -16.28
N ASP A 237 0.61 -2.92 -15.82
CA ASP A 237 0.58 -3.57 -14.49
C ASP A 237 0.54 -2.53 -13.38
N VAL A 238 1.31 -1.45 -13.56
CA VAL A 238 1.39 -0.30 -12.63
C VAL A 238 0.07 0.44 -12.58
N THR A 239 -0.45 0.81 -13.75
CA THR A 239 -1.70 1.57 -13.88
C THR A 239 -2.88 0.82 -13.27
N VAL A 240 -3.05 -0.45 -13.63
CA VAL A 240 -4.12 -1.29 -13.08
C VAL A 240 -3.94 -1.46 -11.58
N GLY A 241 -2.71 -1.67 -11.10
CA GLY A 241 -2.43 -1.78 -9.66
C GLY A 241 -2.89 -0.54 -8.87
N ILE A 242 -2.56 0.67 -9.34
CA ILE A 242 -2.98 1.94 -8.72
C ILE A 242 -4.51 2.09 -8.75
N LEU A 243 -5.13 1.82 -9.90
CA LEU A 243 -6.59 1.95 -10.06
C LEU A 243 -7.36 0.99 -9.16
N LEU A 244 -6.93 -0.28 -9.07
CA LEU A 244 -7.53 -1.27 -8.16
C LEU A 244 -7.41 -0.83 -6.71
N SER A 245 -6.24 -0.31 -6.31
CA SER A 245 -6.02 0.19 -4.97
C SER A 245 -6.96 1.37 -4.65
N PHE A 246 -7.12 2.33 -5.55
CA PHE A 246 -8.03 3.46 -5.37
C PHE A 246 -9.50 3.02 -5.33
N ALA A 247 -9.91 2.04 -6.14
CA ALA A 247 -11.26 1.48 -6.10
C ALA A 247 -11.56 0.82 -4.75
N LEU A 248 -10.62 0.04 -4.21
CA LEU A 248 -10.73 -0.57 -2.88
C LEU A 248 -10.78 0.49 -1.77
N PHE A 249 -9.98 1.55 -1.88
CA PHE A 249 -10.04 2.66 -0.94
C PHE A 249 -11.40 3.38 -0.99
N ASP A 250 -11.93 3.68 -2.18
CA ASP A 250 -13.24 4.35 -2.29
C ASP A 250 -14.36 3.47 -1.71
N LEU A 251 -14.35 2.18 -2.01
CA LEU A 251 -15.29 1.20 -1.46
C LEU A 251 -15.24 1.19 0.08
N THR A 252 -14.06 1.00 0.65
CA THR A 252 -13.88 0.88 2.11
C THR A 252 -14.18 2.20 2.84
N SER A 253 -13.72 3.32 2.28
CA SER A 253 -13.96 4.64 2.87
C SER A 253 -15.42 5.04 2.79
N THR A 254 -16.13 4.70 1.73
CA THR A 254 -17.56 4.97 1.61
C THR A 254 -18.36 4.17 2.64
N ILE A 255 -18.08 2.88 2.81
CA ILE A 255 -18.82 2.02 3.74
C ILE A 255 -18.47 2.32 5.20
N LEU A 256 -17.19 2.40 5.53
CA LEU A 256 -16.72 2.41 6.92
C LEU A 256 -16.49 3.82 7.47
N TYR A 257 -16.30 4.82 6.61
CA TYR A 257 -16.02 6.17 7.05
C TYR A 257 -17.18 7.12 6.81
N LYS A 258 -17.67 7.26 5.58
CA LYS A 258 -18.74 8.20 5.21
C LYS A 258 -20.11 7.76 5.75
N ARG A 259 -20.64 6.61 5.31
CA ARG A 259 -21.98 6.13 5.71
C ARG A 259 -22.13 5.92 7.21
N LYS A 260 -21.09 5.43 7.89
CA LYS A 260 -21.10 5.28 9.34
C LYS A 260 -21.09 6.62 10.07
N GLY A 261 -20.47 7.64 9.46
CA GLY A 261 -20.48 9.01 9.93
C GLY A 261 -21.86 9.67 9.87
N GLU A 262 -22.54 9.49 8.76
CA GLU A 262 -23.90 10.03 8.54
C GLU A 262 -24.92 9.43 9.50
N LYS A 263 -24.88 8.09 9.72
CA LYS A 263 -25.77 7.42 10.68
C LYS A 263 -25.57 7.91 12.11
N GLU A 264 -24.32 8.07 12.57
CA GLU A 264 -24.04 8.56 13.93
C GLU A 264 -24.44 10.04 14.12
N SER A 265 -24.46 10.84 13.05
CA SER A 265 -24.95 12.23 13.12
C SER A 265 -26.49 12.27 13.18
N ALA A 266 -27.17 11.44 12.41
CA ALA A 266 -28.62 11.34 12.40
C ALA A 266 -29.23 10.75 13.69
N GLU A 267 -28.45 10.03 14.51
CA GLU A 267 -28.86 9.53 15.83
C GLU A 267 -28.70 10.58 16.94
N LEU A 268 -28.06 11.70 16.66
CA LEU A 268 -27.79 12.78 17.64
C LEU A 268 -28.70 14.01 17.42
N ASP A 269 -29.38 14.09 16.28
CA ASP A 269 -30.41 15.07 15.93
C ASP A 269 -31.81 14.52 16.27
#